data_c4b6c442730f75a05ab5ae46afa286f2
#
_entry.id   c4b6c442730f75a05ab5ae46afa286f2
#
_cell.length_a   1.000
_cell.length_b   1.000
_cell.length_c   1.000
_cell.angle_alpha   90.00
_cell.angle_beta   90.00
_cell.angle_gamma   90.00
#
_symmetry.space_group_name_H-M   'P 1'
#
loop_
_entity.id
_entity.type
_entity.pdbx_description
1 polymer ?
#
loop_
_entity_poly.entity_id
_entity_poly.type
_entity_poly.pdbx_seq_one_letter_code
_entity_poly.pdbx_strand_id
1 'polypeptide(L)'
;MIEKSTMATRAKSNTMRALDDIRGGFDQRELWLYLGWREIKSQYSRSIIGPLWLTLSMGMMVLGLGVLYSEILKIDVANYLPRLAIGLIVWGLINGIIIGACRIFSVAGGAMRQIRMPVSMFIFQFIWSQLLVFAHNFLVYIIIAVVFLMNPGWNVLLFFPALLLVVLSGFFISMILGPLCARFRDVPMIIGSVMQIVFFMTPIIWSADQMPRRAWVLTANPFYHFIEIIRDPLLGKTGTALNWTASIGITIALGAIATVFFARYRARVVYWS
;
A
#
# COMPACT_ATOMS: atom_id res chain seq x y z
N MET A 1 23.51 -57.12 3.14
CA MET A 1 22.99 -56.39 4.30
C MET A 1 23.05 -54.92 3.90
N ILE A 2 22.00 -54.43 3.21
CA ILE A 2 21.93 -53.07 2.68
C ILE A 2 21.00 -52.32 3.62
N GLU A 3 21.58 -51.47 4.47
CA GLU A 3 20.92 -50.65 5.44
C GLU A 3 20.12 -49.57 4.70
N LYS A 4 18.81 -49.75 4.69
CA LYS A 4 17.85 -48.74 4.20
C LYS A 4 17.84 -47.55 5.17
N SER A 5 18.68 -46.58 4.90
CA SER A 5 18.57 -45.23 5.47
C SER A 5 17.29 -44.57 4.91
N THR A 6 16.19 -44.89 5.52
CA THR A 6 14.92 -44.14 5.34
C THR A 6 15.04 -42.87 6.11
N MET A 7 15.64 -41.82 5.51
CA MET A 7 15.42 -40.43 5.94
C MET A 7 13.94 -40.14 5.72
N ALA A 8 13.15 -40.27 6.79
CA ALA A 8 11.81 -39.76 6.87
C ALA A 8 11.90 -38.22 6.78
N THR A 9 11.79 -37.69 5.58
CA THR A 9 11.60 -36.27 5.34
C THR A 9 10.28 -35.88 6.00
N ARG A 10 10.36 -35.40 7.24
CA ARG A 10 9.22 -34.89 7.99
C ARG A 10 8.52 -33.84 7.11
N ALA A 11 7.32 -34.16 6.62
CA ALA A 11 6.59 -33.28 5.72
C ALA A 11 6.43 -31.91 6.40
N LYS A 12 7.10 -30.87 5.86
CA LYS A 12 7.01 -29.50 6.40
C LYS A 12 5.55 -29.08 6.46
N SER A 13 5.11 -28.47 7.55
CA SER A 13 3.76 -27.92 7.69
C SER A 13 3.50 -26.86 6.60
N ASN A 14 2.25 -26.64 6.24
CA ASN A 14 1.90 -25.64 5.22
C ASN A 14 2.36 -24.23 5.61
N THR A 15 2.35 -23.91 6.90
CA THR A 15 2.88 -22.64 7.44
C THR A 15 4.38 -22.52 7.27
N MET A 16 5.15 -23.58 7.54
CA MET A 16 6.59 -23.62 7.30
C MET A 16 6.93 -23.38 5.83
N ARG A 17 6.19 -24.03 4.93
CA ARG A 17 6.38 -23.84 3.48
C ARG A 17 6.02 -22.42 3.04
N ALA A 18 5.03 -21.75 3.67
CA ALA A 18 4.70 -20.36 3.40
C ALA A 18 5.80 -19.40 3.86
N LEU A 19 6.38 -19.65 5.04
CA LEU A 19 7.51 -18.87 5.54
C LEU A 19 8.76 -19.07 4.66
N ASP A 20 9.04 -20.29 4.23
CA ASP A 20 10.14 -20.58 3.27
C ASP A 20 9.93 -19.85 1.94
N ASP A 21 8.67 -19.76 1.45
CA ASP A 21 8.32 -19.00 0.25
C ASP A 21 8.57 -17.50 0.43
N ILE A 22 8.09 -16.93 1.56
CA ILE A 22 8.30 -15.50 1.86
C ILE A 22 9.79 -15.20 1.97
N ARG A 23 10.55 -16.05 2.67
CA ARG A 23 12.00 -15.89 2.79
C ARG A 23 12.69 -16.00 1.42
N GLY A 24 12.37 -17.03 0.65
CA GLY A 24 12.92 -17.21 -0.70
C GLY A 24 12.56 -16.06 -1.65
N GLY A 25 11.35 -15.49 -1.52
CA GLY A 25 10.96 -14.29 -2.27
C GLY A 25 11.77 -13.07 -1.86
N PHE A 26 12.02 -12.88 -0.57
CA PHE A 26 12.84 -11.77 -0.07
C PHE A 26 14.31 -11.91 -0.48
N ASP A 27 14.85 -13.13 -0.48
CA ASP A 27 16.25 -13.40 -0.87
C ASP A 27 16.51 -13.02 -2.34
N GLN A 28 15.47 -13.00 -3.18
CA GLN A 28 15.56 -12.54 -4.58
C GLN A 28 15.41 -11.02 -4.73
N ARG A 29 15.90 -10.26 -3.75
CA ARG A 29 15.75 -8.79 -3.71
C ARG A 29 16.27 -8.07 -4.95
N GLU A 30 17.38 -8.49 -5.52
CA GLU A 30 17.95 -7.89 -6.73
C GLU A 30 16.97 -7.99 -7.90
N LEU A 31 16.30 -9.13 -8.04
CA LEU A 31 15.36 -9.39 -9.13
C LEU A 31 14.10 -8.56 -8.99
N TRP A 32 13.42 -8.59 -7.82
CA TRP A 32 12.18 -7.85 -7.68
C TRP A 32 12.38 -6.32 -7.61
N LEU A 33 13.50 -5.83 -7.10
CA LEU A 33 13.86 -4.42 -7.18
C LEU A 33 14.03 -3.98 -8.64
N TYR A 34 14.80 -4.77 -9.43
CA TYR A 34 15.01 -4.49 -10.84
C TYR A 34 13.70 -4.54 -11.66
N LEU A 35 12.90 -5.60 -11.46
CA LEU A 35 11.64 -5.77 -12.19
C LEU A 35 10.62 -4.67 -11.86
N GLY A 36 10.48 -4.29 -10.59
CA GLY A 36 9.58 -3.21 -10.19
C GLY A 36 10.01 -1.85 -10.75
N TRP A 37 11.31 -1.54 -10.76
CA TRP A 37 11.82 -0.33 -11.43
C TRP A 37 11.55 -0.37 -12.93
N ARG A 38 11.83 -1.50 -13.58
CA ARG A 38 11.60 -1.68 -15.02
C ARG A 38 10.12 -1.54 -15.39
N GLU A 39 9.22 -2.02 -14.54
CA GLU A 39 7.77 -1.88 -14.72
C GLU A 39 7.37 -0.41 -14.83
N ILE A 40 7.77 0.43 -13.87
CA ILE A 40 7.52 1.87 -13.89
C ILE A 40 8.14 2.51 -15.14
N LYS A 41 9.43 2.23 -15.42
CA LYS A 41 10.11 2.80 -16.58
C LYS A 41 9.43 2.41 -17.90
N SER A 42 8.96 1.17 -18.02
CA SER A 42 8.31 0.65 -19.22
C SER A 42 6.95 1.31 -19.47
N GLN A 43 6.19 1.60 -18.41
CA GLN A 43 4.90 2.26 -18.50
C GLN A 43 5.01 3.67 -19.12
N TYR A 44 6.14 4.34 -18.91
CA TYR A 44 6.39 5.70 -19.41
C TYR A 44 7.48 5.78 -20.48
N SER A 45 7.86 4.66 -21.11
CA SER A 45 8.98 4.56 -22.04
C SER A 45 8.83 5.42 -23.31
N ARG A 46 7.58 5.77 -23.69
CA ARG A 46 7.28 6.63 -24.84
C ARG A 46 6.91 8.06 -24.45
N SER A 47 7.09 8.43 -23.18
CA SER A 47 6.78 9.77 -22.66
C SER A 47 8.04 10.63 -22.63
N ILE A 48 7.94 11.91 -23.01
CA ILE A 48 9.04 12.89 -22.93
C ILE A 48 9.42 13.14 -21.45
N ILE A 49 8.42 13.22 -20.56
CA ILE A 49 8.63 13.56 -19.15
C ILE A 49 8.90 12.29 -18.32
N GLY A 50 8.62 11.09 -18.89
CA GLY A 50 8.85 9.83 -18.22
C GLY A 50 8.03 9.66 -16.93
N PRO A 51 8.57 9.01 -15.88
CA PRO A 51 7.86 8.76 -14.62
C PRO A 51 7.46 10.03 -13.84
N LEU A 52 8.06 11.21 -14.14
CA LEU A 52 7.65 12.48 -13.54
C LEU A 52 6.20 12.86 -13.88
N TRP A 53 5.58 12.19 -14.87
CA TRP A 53 4.16 12.33 -15.15
C TRP A 53 3.27 11.94 -13.95
N LEU A 54 3.74 11.02 -13.12
CA LEU A 54 3.08 10.67 -11.84
C LEU A 54 3.00 11.88 -10.91
N THR A 55 4.14 12.53 -10.70
CA THR A 55 4.24 13.74 -9.86
C THR A 55 3.38 14.87 -10.41
N LEU A 56 3.44 15.10 -11.73
CA LEU A 56 2.68 16.16 -12.37
C LEU A 56 1.17 15.96 -12.25
N SER A 57 0.69 14.73 -12.52
CA SER A 57 -0.73 14.39 -12.39
C SER A 57 -1.23 14.55 -10.95
N MET A 58 -0.45 14.07 -9.97
CA MET A 58 -0.76 14.26 -8.56
C MET A 58 -0.76 15.74 -8.18
N GLY A 59 0.22 16.50 -8.64
CA GLY A 59 0.32 17.95 -8.41
C GLY A 59 -0.88 18.71 -8.98
N MET A 60 -1.28 18.41 -10.21
CA MET A 60 -2.49 19.02 -10.80
C MET A 60 -3.76 18.68 -10.00
N MET A 61 -3.90 17.43 -9.55
CA MET A 61 -5.03 17.02 -8.71
C MET A 61 -5.05 17.76 -7.38
N VAL A 62 -3.90 17.85 -6.70
CA VAL A 62 -3.75 18.53 -5.41
C VAL A 62 -4.05 20.04 -5.57
N LEU A 63 -3.50 20.69 -6.59
CA LEU A 63 -3.73 22.11 -6.84
C LEU A 63 -5.20 22.38 -7.20
N GLY A 64 -5.78 21.60 -8.12
CA GLY A 64 -7.17 21.79 -8.53
C GLY A 64 -8.17 21.60 -7.39
N LEU A 65 -8.05 20.49 -6.66
CA LEU A 65 -8.91 20.24 -5.50
C LEU A 65 -8.58 21.20 -4.34
N GLY A 66 -7.30 21.50 -4.15
CA GLY A 66 -6.85 22.39 -3.09
C GLY A 66 -7.44 23.80 -3.18
N VAL A 67 -7.35 24.41 -4.35
CA VAL A 67 -7.93 25.74 -4.60
C VAL A 67 -9.46 25.70 -4.50
N LEU A 68 -10.11 24.73 -5.16
CA LEU A 68 -11.56 24.62 -5.17
C LEU A 68 -12.14 24.42 -3.76
N TYR A 69 -11.62 23.46 -3.02
CA TYR A 69 -12.16 23.13 -1.70
C TYR A 69 -11.73 24.11 -0.61
N SER A 70 -10.61 24.82 -0.74
CA SER A 70 -10.27 25.91 0.19
C SER A 70 -11.33 27.02 0.16
N GLU A 71 -11.80 27.38 -1.03
CA GLU A 71 -12.88 28.36 -1.20
C GLU A 71 -14.23 27.83 -0.65
N ILE A 72 -14.60 26.58 -0.97
CA ILE A 72 -15.87 25.97 -0.51
C ILE A 72 -15.90 25.85 1.01
N LEU A 73 -14.80 25.39 1.61
CA LEU A 73 -14.70 25.18 3.06
C LEU A 73 -14.32 26.43 3.83
N LYS A 74 -14.01 27.55 3.14
CA LYS A 74 -13.55 28.82 3.73
C LYS A 74 -12.32 28.63 4.64
N ILE A 75 -11.38 27.82 4.21
CA ILE A 75 -10.11 27.55 4.89
C ILE A 75 -8.99 28.16 4.07
N ASP A 76 -8.03 28.79 4.73
CA ASP A 76 -6.84 29.33 4.06
C ASP A 76 -6.08 28.22 3.32
N VAL A 77 -5.70 28.52 2.07
CA VAL A 77 -4.99 27.60 1.17
C VAL A 77 -3.70 27.08 1.79
N ALA A 78 -2.97 27.94 2.50
CA ALA A 78 -1.70 27.58 3.14
C ALA A 78 -1.85 26.48 4.21
N ASN A 79 -3.00 26.43 4.89
CA ASN A 79 -3.31 25.42 5.90
C ASN A 79 -3.96 24.17 5.29
N TYR A 80 -4.76 24.36 4.25
CA TYR A 80 -5.55 23.28 3.65
C TYR A 80 -4.73 22.42 2.67
N LEU A 81 -3.95 23.05 1.79
CA LEU A 81 -3.24 22.39 0.69
C LEU A 81 -2.25 21.30 1.17
N PRO A 82 -1.42 21.55 2.20
CA PRO A 82 -0.51 20.51 2.70
C PRO A 82 -1.27 19.30 3.26
N ARG A 83 -2.33 19.53 4.03
CA ARG A 83 -3.16 18.46 4.60
C ARG A 83 -3.82 17.61 3.51
N LEU A 84 -4.39 18.25 2.49
CA LEU A 84 -5.00 17.59 1.34
C LEU A 84 -3.96 16.78 0.55
N ALA A 85 -2.80 17.38 0.26
CA ALA A 85 -1.74 16.74 -0.50
C ALA A 85 -1.28 15.43 0.15
N ILE A 86 -0.95 15.47 1.44
CA ILE A 86 -0.54 14.28 2.18
C ILE A 86 -1.66 13.23 2.15
N GLY A 87 -2.90 13.63 2.39
CA GLY A 87 -4.06 12.72 2.37
C GLY A 87 -4.22 12.02 1.02
N LEU A 88 -4.15 12.76 -0.10
CA LEU A 88 -4.26 12.20 -1.45
C LEU A 88 -3.09 11.30 -1.81
N ILE A 89 -1.86 11.67 -1.43
CA ILE A 89 -0.64 10.88 -1.70
C ILE A 89 -0.69 9.55 -0.94
N VAL A 90 -1.04 9.57 0.35
CA VAL A 90 -1.15 8.36 1.19
C VAL A 90 -2.32 7.49 0.73
N TRP A 91 -3.46 8.10 0.43
CA TRP A 91 -4.59 7.37 -0.16
C TRP A 91 -4.22 6.72 -1.47
N GLY A 92 -3.47 7.42 -2.33
CA GLY A 92 -2.96 6.89 -3.60
C GLY A 92 -2.14 5.62 -3.39
N LEU A 93 -1.26 5.58 -2.37
CA LEU A 93 -0.50 4.40 -2.01
C LEU A 93 -1.42 3.26 -1.54
N ILE A 94 -2.31 3.53 -0.58
CA ILE A 94 -3.21 2.52 -0.01
C ILE A 94 -4.13 1.95 -1.08
N ASN A 95 -4.80 2.81 -1.85
CA ASN A 95 -5.70 2.41 -2.92
C ASN A 95 -4.96 1.67 -4.04
N GLY A 96 -3.77 2.17 -4.42
CA GLY A 96 -2.90 1.53 -5.42
C GLY A 96 -2.52 0.11 -4.99
N ILE A 97 -2.15 -0.08 -3.73
CA ILE A 97 -1.84 -1.42 -3.19
C ILE A 97 -3.09 -2.31 -3.22
N ILE A 98 -4.24 -1.86 -2.74
CA ILE A 98 -5.44 -2.71 -2.65
C ILE A 98 -5.96 -3.10 -4.04
N ILE A 99 -6.12 -2.15 -4.94
CA ILE A 99 -6.61 -2.41 -6.30
C ILE A 99 -5.59 -3.20 -7.11
N GLY A 100 -4.30 -2.85 -7.00
CA GLY A 100 -3.23 -3.54 -7.71
C GLY A 100 -3.00 -4.97 -7.22
N ALA A 101 -3.16 -5.23 -5.92
CA ALA A 101 -3.07 -6.57 -5.33
C ALA A 101 -4.01 -7.57 -6.02
N CYS A 102 -5.19 -7.12 -6.46
CA CYS A 102 -6.15 -7.93 -7.18
C CYS A 102 -5.63 -8.46 -8.53
N ARG A 103 -4.60 -7.82 -9.09
CA ARG A 103 -4.06 -8.13 -10.42
C ARG A 103 -2.70 -8.81 -10.40
N ILE A 104 -2.01 -8.90 -9.26
CA ILE A 104 -0.63 -9.41 -9.15
C ILE A 104 -0.48 -10.74 -9.90
N PHE A 105 -1.31 -11.72 -9.58
CA PHE A 105 -1.14 -13.06 -10.11
C PHE A 105 -1.73 -13.25 -11.51
N SER A 106 -2.72 -12.48 -11.90
CA SER A 106 -3.22 -12.50 -13.28
C SER A 106 -2.17 -11.93 -14.26
N VAL A 107 -1.40 -10.93 -13.85
CA VAL A 107 -0.30 -10.39 -14.64
C VAL A 107 0.92 -11.31 -14.62
N ALA A 108 1.24 -11.88 -13.46
CA ALA A 108 2.39 -12.76 -13.29
C ALA A 108 2.19 -14.18 -13.81
N GLY A 109 0.96 -14.58 -14.18
CA GLY A 109 0.60 -15.97 -14.52
C GLY A 109 1.47 -16.60 -15.59
N GLY A 110 1.80 -15.84 -16.64
CA GLY A 110 2.71 -16.31 -17.71
C GLY A 110 4.11 -16.65 -17.19
N ALA A 111 4.69 -15.79 -16.36
CA ALA A 111 6.01 -16.00 -15.77
C ALA A 111 6.01 -17.14 -14.76
N MET A 112 4.97 -17.24 -13.92
CA MET A 112 4.84 -18.28 -12.90
C MET A 112 4.75 -19.68 -13.46
N ARG A 113 4.24 -19.85 -14.69
CA ARG A 113 4.16 -21.16 -15.37
C ARG A 113 5.48 -21.56 -16.02
N GLN A 114 6.31 -20.59 -16.41
CA GLN A 114 7.58 -20.85 -17.12
C GLN A 114 8.74 -21.03 -16.16
N ILE A 115 8.74 -20.31 -15.04
CA ILE A 115 9.87 -20.28 -14.12
C ILE A 115 9.38 -20.61 -12.70
N ARG A 116 10.06 -21.54 -12.04
CA ARG A 116 9.79 -21.88 -10.63
C ARG A 116 10.36 -20.81 -9.70
N MET A 117 9.53 -19.83 -9.35
CA MET A 117 9.88 -18.76 -8.40
C MET A 117 8.96 -18.79 -7.17
N PRO A 118 9.42 -18.28 -6.02
CA PRO A 118 8.55 -18.06 -4.88
C PRO A 118 7.39 -17.12 -5.25
N VAL A 119 6.18 -17.49 -4.85
CA VAL A 119 4.97 -16.71 -5.17
C VAL A 119 5.02 -15.32 -4.53
N SER A 120 5.62 -15.24 -3.35
CA SER A 120 5.80 -13.97 -2.62
C SER A 120 6.73 -12.99 -3.32
N MET A 121 7.64 -13.44 -4.20
CA MET A 121 8.52 -12.56 -4.99
C MET A 121 7.71 -11.56 -5.82
N PHE A 122 6.60 -12.01 -6.43
CA PHE A 122 5.72 -11.12 -7.21
C PHE A 122 5.01 -10.09 -6.32
N ILE A 123 4.72 -10.44 -5.06
CA ILE A 123 4.15 -9.50 -4.09
C ILE A 123 5.21 -8.45 -3.70
N PHE A 124 6.46 -8.86 -3.44
CA PHE A 124 7.55 -7.92 -3.16
C PHE A 124 7.79 -6.96 -4.33
N GLN A 125 7.85 -7.48 -5.58
CA GLN A 125 7.96 -6.66 -6.78
C GLN A 125 6.85 -5.64 -6.86
N PHE A 126 5.60 -6.07 -6.66
CA PHE A 126 4.43 -5.20 -6.73
C PHE A 126 4.46 -4.10 -5.64
N ILE A 127 4.73 -4.46 -4.38
CA ILE A 127 4.84 -3.48 -3.29
C ILE A 127 5.95 -2.48 -3.57
N TRP A 128 7.09 -2.93 -4.10
CA TRP A 128 8.17 -2.04 -4.50
C TRP A 128 7.74 -1.07 -5.61
N SER A 129 7.03 -1.55 -6.64
CA SER A 129 6.46 -0.68 -7.69
C SER A 129 5.54 0.39 -7.09
N GLN A 130 4.68 0.04 -6.12
CA GLN A 130 3.80 1.00 -5.45
C GLN A 130 4.57 2.02 -4.61
N LEU A 131 5.67 1.60 -3.95
CA LEU A 131 6.56 2.53 -3.24
C LEU A 131 7.26 3.50 -4.18
N LEU A 132 7.66 3.07 -5.37
CA LEU A 132 8.24 3.96 -6.38
C LEU A 132 7.21 5.00 -6.86
N VAL A 133 5.96 4.59 -7.11
CA VAL A 133 4.87 5.52 -7.43
C VAL A 133 4.63 6.51 -6.30
N PHE A 134 4.59 6.01 -5.06
CA PHE A 134 4.46 6.85 -3.87
C PHE A 134 5.59 7.86 -3.75
N ALA A 135 6.85 7.44 -3.97
CA ALA A 135 8.02 8.33 -3.90
C ALA A 135 7.93 9.47 -4.93
N HIS A 136 7.49 9.19 -6.15
CA HIS A 136 7.26 10.24 -7.16
C HIS A 136 6.15 11.19 -6.72
N ASN A 137 5.03 10.67 -6.22
CA ASN A 137 3.94 11.50 -5.72
C ASN A 137 4.33 12.31 -4.48
N PHE A 138 5.20 11.77 -3.63
CA PHE A 138 5.69 12.44 -2.43
C PHE A 138 6.51 13.70 -2.74
N LEU A 139 7.09 13.81 -3.94
CA LEU A 139 7.74 15.04 -4.41
C LEU A 139 6.77 16.24 -4.39
N VAL A 140 5.48 16.02 -4.64
CA VAL A 140 4.46 17.09 -4.54
C VAL A 140 4.40 17.65 -3.12
N TYR A 141 4.41 16.79 -2.10
CA TYR A 141 4.45 17.24 -0.71
C TYR A 141 5.73 18.03 -0.42
N ILE A 142 6.90 17.56 -0.89
CA ILE A 142 8.18 18.25 -0.69
C ILE A 142 8.12 19.67 -1.30
N ILE A 143 7.58 19.80 -2.52
CA ILE A 143 7.41 21.12 -3.17
C ILE A 143 6.50 22.02 -2.31
N ILE A 144 5.37 21.50 -1.85
CA ILE A 144 4.43 22.23 -0.99
C ILE A 144 5.10 22.65 0.32
N ALA A 145 5.84 21.74 0.95
CA ALA A 145 6.54 22.03 2.21
C ALA A 145 7.57 23.15 2.06
N VAL A 146 8.30 23.18 0.94
CA VAL A 146 9.26 24.25 0.63
C VAL A 146 8.54 25.57 0.34
N VAL A 147 7.48 25.56 -0.48
CA VAL A 147 6.72 26.79 -0.85
C VAL A 147 6.06 27.44 0.37
N PHE A 148 5.49 26.66 1.27
CA PHE A 148 4.82 27.14 2.46
C PHE A 148 5.73 27.20 3.70
N LEU A 149 7.06 27.01 3.52
CA LEU A 149 8.07 27.05 4.60
C LEU A 149 7.69 26.20 5.82
N MET A 150 7.12 25.03 5.57
CA MET A 150 6.68 24.12 6.62
C MET A 150 7.88 23.56 7.40
N ASN A 151 7.76 23.54 8.72
CA ASN A 151 8.78 22.93 9.57
C ASN A 151 8.13 21.83 10.45
N PRO A 152 8.14 20.58 10.02
CA PRO A 152 7.57 19.49 10.81
C PRO A 152 8.43 19.11 12.03
N GLY A 153 9.62 19.69 12.18
CA GLY A 153 10.53 19.40 13.28
C GLY A 153 10.95 17.92 13.34
N TRP A 154 11.30 17.45 14.54
CA TRP A 154 11.71 16.06 14.77
C TRP A 154 10.57 15.05 14.58
N ASN A 155 9.31 15.49 14.56
CA ASN A 155 8.16 14.62 14.38
C ASN A 155 8.15 13.94 13.01
N VAL A 156 8.82 14.51 12.01
CA VAL A 156 8.99 13.89 10.68
C VAL A 156 9.62 12.49 10.75
N LEU A 157 10.40 12.18 11.78
CA LEU A 157 10.99 10.85 11.96
C LEU A 157 9.92 9.76 12.15
N LEU A 158 8.75 10.10 12.70
CA LEU A 158 7.62 9.17 12.87
C LEU A 158 6.98 8.77 11.52
N PHE A 159 7.26 9.51 10.45
CA PHE A 159 6.85 9.13 9.10
C PHE A 159 7.38 7.76 8.68
N PHE A 160 8.64 7.43 9.02
CA PHE A 160 9.24 6.16 8.60
C PHE A 160 8.58 4.93 9.23
N PRO A 161 8.37 4.84 10.55
CA PRO A 161 7.62 3.73 11.14
C PRO A 161 6.16 3.70 10.69
N ALA A 162 5.51 4.85 10.46
CA ALA A 162 4.16 4.91 9.92
C ALA A 162 4.09 4.34 8.49
N LEU A 163 5.00 4.74 7.62
CA LEU A 163 5.11 4.19 6.26
C LEU A 163 5.38 2.69 6.29
N LEU A 164 6.25 2.23 7.19
CA LEU A 164 6.52 0.79 7.35
C LEU A 164 5.24 0.01 7.71
N LEU A 165 4.39 0.54 8.61
CA LEU A 165 3.11 -0.09 8.96
C LEU A 165 2.16 -0.17 7.76
N VAL A 166 2.07 0.88 6.95
CA VAL A 166 1.26 0.89 5.72
C VAL A 166 1.78 -0.15 4.72
N VAL A 167 3.09 -0.22 4.52
CA VAL A 167 3.74 -1.16 3.59
C VAL A 167 3.55 -2.60 4.05
N LEU A 168 3.75 -2.88 5.34
CA LEU A 168 3.52 -4.22 5.90
C LEU A 168 2.05 -4.63 5.78
N SER A 169 1.11 -3.74 6.11
CA SER A 169 -0.32 -4.00 5.93
C SER A 169 -0.65 -4.24 4.45
N GLY A 170 -0.06 -3.46 3.56
CA GLY A 170 -0.18 -3.62 2.11
C GLY A 170 0.37 -4.96 1.62
N PHE A 171 1.50 -5.41 2.15
CA PHE A 171 2.06 -6.72 1.85
C PHE A 171 1.11 -7.84 2.30
N PHE A 172 0.61 -7.77 3.54
CA PHE A 172 -0.32 -8.76 4.08
C PHE A 172 -1.65 -8.79 3.33
N ILE A 173 -2.23 -7.64 3.01
CA ILE A 173 -3.47 -7.58 2.23
C ILE A 173 -3.25 -8.15 0.82
N SER A 174 -2.09 -7.96 0.22
CA SER A 174 -1.73 -8.52 -1.09
C SER A 174 -1.61 -10.04 -1.05
N MET A 175 -1.12 -10.62 0.07
CA MET A 175 -1.11 -12.07 0.29
C MET A 175 -2.53 -12.68 0.37
N ILE A 176 -3.52 -11.88 0.72
CA ILE A 176 -4.94 -12.30 0.79
C ILE A 176 -5.63 -12.04 -0.55
N LEU A 177 -5.60 -10.79 -1.02
CA LEU A 177 -6.35 -10.35 -2.20
C LEU A 177 -5.81 -10.96 -3.49
N GLY A 178 -4.50 -11.12 -3.63
CA GLY A 178 -3.90 -11.69 -4.83
C GLY A 178 -4.46 -13.07 -5.16
N PRO A 179 -4.37 -14.07 -4.27
CA PRO A 179 -4.94 -15.39 -4.50
C PRO A 179 -6.46 -15.39 -4.60
N LEU A 180 -7.14 -14.55 -3.81
CA LEU A 180 -8.60 -14.43 -3.83
C LEU A 180 -9.11 -13.95 -5.19
N CYS A 181 -8.52 -12.89 -5.73
CA CYS A 181 -8.89 -12.30 -7.01
C CYS A 181 -8.44 -13.17 -8.21
N ALA A 182 -7.36 -13.93 -8.09
CA ALA A 182 -6.99 -14.93 -9.08
C ALA A 182 -8.04 -16.05 -9.19
N ARG A 183 -8.71 -16.39 -8.07
CA ARG A 183 -9.76 -17.41 -8.04
C ARG A 183 -11.13 -16.88 -8.48
N PHE A 184 -11.48 -15.66 -8.06
CA PHE A 184 -12.81 -15.08 -8.25
C PHE A 184 -12.69 -13.77 -9.01
N ARG A 185 -13.12 -13.77 -10.27
CA ARG A 185 -12.97 -12.63 -11.20
C ARG A 185 -13.86 -11.43 -10.89
N ASP A 186 -14.89 -11.61 -10.08
CA ASP A 186 -15.81 -10.53 -9.70
C ASP A 186 -15.30 -9.72 -8.50
N VAL A 187 -14.42 -10.30 -7.68
CA VAL A 187 -13.90 -9.66 -6.46
C VAL A 187 -13.19 -8.33 -6.74
N PRO A 188 -12.35 -8.20 -7.78
CA PRO A 188 -11.72 -6.90 -8.11
C PRO A 188 -12.73 -5.78 -8.36
N MET A 189 -13.87 -6.06 -8.99
CA MET A 189 -14.91 -5.06 -9.26
C MET A 189 -15.59 -4.61 -7.96
N ILE A 190 -15.89 -5.56 -7.07
CA ILE A 190 -16.47 -5.26 -5.74
C ILE A 190 -15.49 -4.41 -4.93
N ILE A 191 -14.21 -4.79 -4.89
CA ILE A 191 -13.17 -4.03 -4.17
C ILE A 191 -13.06 -2.62 -4.72
N GLY A 192 -13.07 -2.45 -6.05
CA GLY A 192 -13.03 -1.13 -6.68
C GLY A 192 -14.19 -0.23 -6.22
N SER A 193 -15.41 -0.75 -6.21
CA SER A 193 -16.60 -0.02 -5.76
C SER A 193 -16.52 0.32 -4.26
N VAL A 194 -16.08 -0.63 -3.43
CA VAL A 194 -15.89 -0.40 -1.99
C VAL A 194 -14.84 0.69 -1.75
N MET A 195 -13.70 0.63 -2.41
CA MET A 195 -12.64 1.63 -2.24
C MET A 195 -13.08 3.04 -2.64
N GLN A 196 -13.94 3.16 -3.65
CA GLN A 196 -14.53 4.46 -4.01
C GLN A 196 -15.42 5.02 -2.90
N ILE A 197 -16.27 4.20 -2.28
CA ILE A 197 -17.12 4.62 -1.15
C ILE A 197 -16.24 5.02 0.04
N VAL A 198 -15.26 4.19 0.36
CA VAL A 198 -14.34 4.41 1.50
C VAL A 198 -13.54 5.70 1.34
N PHE A 199 -13.18 6.08 0.12
CA PHE A 199 -12.52 7.38 -0.15
C PHE A 199 -13.33 8.56 0.39
N PHE A 200 -14.62 8.60 0.11
CA PHE A 200 -15.50 9.68 0.58
C PHE A 200 -15.81 9.59 2.08
N MET A 201 -15.79 8.38 2.66
CA MET A 201 -15.96 8.19 4.10
C MET A 201 -14.71 8.53 4.90
N THR A 202 -13.55 8.63 4.26
CA THR A 202 -12.28 8.95 4.92
C THR A 202 -12.00 10.45 4.81
N PRO A 203 -11.57 11.14 5.89
CA PRO A 203 -11.34 12.59 5.88
C PRO A 203 -10.04 12.94 5.13
N ILE A 204 -10.10 12.84 3.80
CA ILE A 204 -9.02 13.20 2.89
C ILE A 204 -9.21 14.63 2.42
N ILE A 205 -10.39 14.93 1.83
CA ILE A 205 -10.77 16.23 1.32
C ILE A 205 -11.33 17.13 2.43
N TRP A 206 -12.07 16.55 3.36
CA TRP A 206 -12.69 17.23 4.49
C TRP A 206 -11.93 16.96 5.80
N SER A 207 -12.22 17.71 6.87
CA SER A 207 -11.54 17.56 8.16
C SER A 207 -12.40 16.80 9.16
N ALA A 208 -11.74 15.96 10.00
CA ALA A 208 -12.43 15.17 11.04
C ALA A 208 -13.26 16.06 11.99
N ASP A 209 -12.81 17.29 12.24
CA ASP A 209 -13.47 18.28 13.11
C ASP A 209 -14.83 18.72 12.58
N GLN A 210 -15.12 18.52 11.29
CA GLN A 210 -16.39 18.87 10.66
C GLN A 210 -17.51 17.85 10.97
N MET A 211 -17.19 16.70 11.58
CA MET A 211 -18.16 15.66 11.93
C MET A 211 -18.14 15.24 13.42
N PRO A 212 -18.23 16.14 14.38
CA PRO A 212 -18.06 15.84 15.80
C PRO A 212 -19.14 14.86 16.31
N ARG A 213 -20.36 14.91 15.78
CA ARG A 213 -21.48 14.01 16.20
C ARG A 213 -21.32 12.56 15.72
N ARG A 214 -20.45 12.30 14.75
CA ARG A 214 -20.23 10.97 14.17
C ARG A 214 -18.77 10.52 14.22
N ALA A 215 -18.04 10.97 15.23
CA ALA A 215 -16.63 10.62 15.43
C ALA A 215 -16.37 9.11 15.44
N TRP A 216 -17.36 8.31 15.87
CA TRP A 216 -17.27 6.85 15.87
C TRP A 216 -17.05 6.24 14.46
N VAL A 217 -17.60 6.89 13.40
CA VAL A 217 -17.39 6.44 12.01
C VAL A 217 -15.91 6.53 11.64
N LEU A 218 -15.22 7.56 12.13
CA LEU A 218 -13.79 7.77 11.90
C LEU A 218 -12.96 6.76 12.68
N THR A 219 -13.29 6.55 13.95
CA THR A 219 -12.56 5.58 14.79
C THR A 219 -12.79 4.13 14.36
N ALA A 220 -13.90 3.83 13.66
CA ALA A 220 -14.13 2.53 13.07
C ALA A 220 -13.49 2.35 11.68
N ASN A 221 -13.01 3.43 11.06
CA ASN A 221 -12.42 3.39 9.72
C ASN A 221 -10.91 3.08 9.78
N PRO A 222 -10.46 1.88 9.35
CA PRO A 222 -9.05 1.52 9.40
C PRO A 222 -8.17 2.45 8.56
N PHE A 223 -8.66 2.95 7.43
CA PHE A 223 -7.91 3.81 6.53
C PHE A 223 -7.65 5.19 7.13
N TYR A 224 -8.56 5.68 7.96
CA TYR A 224 -8.38 6.93 8.72
C TYR A 224 -7.12 6.85 9.59
N HIS A 225 -6.96 5.77 10.34
CA HIS A 225 -5.81 5.60 11.22
C HIS A 225 -4.48 5.56 10.45
N PHE A 226 -4.43 4.81 9.34
CA PHE A 226 -3.22 4.73 8.50
C PHE A 226 -2.86 6.07 7.84
N ILE A 227 -3.85 6.88 7.46
CA ILE A 227 -3.59 8.20 6.89
C ILE A 227 -3.08 9.15 7.96
N GLU A 228 -3.71 9.18 9.15
CA GLU A 228 -3.33 10.13 10.20
C GLU A 228 -1.95 9.84 10.80
N ILE A 229 -1.52 8.58 10.97
CA ILE A 229 -0.17 8.27 11.44
C ILE A 229 0.94 8.73 10.49
N ILE A 230 0.64 8.91 9.20
CA ILE A 230 1.56 9.50 8.22
C ILE A 230 1.39 11.01 8.13
N ARG A 231 0.14 11.49 8.12
CA ARG A 231 -0.20 12.91 7.93
C ARG A 231 0.29 13.77 9.09
N ASP A 232 0.00 13.35 10.32
CA ASP A 232 0.33 14.13 11.51
C ASP A 232 1.83 14.42 11.65
N PRO A 233 2.75 13.45 11.51
CA PRO A 233 4.19 13.72 11.55
C PRO A 233 4.67 14.69 10.49
N LEU A 234 4.13 14.61 9.27
CA LEU A 234 4.49 15.51 8.19
C LEU A 234 3.94 16.94 8.37
N LEU A 235 2.89 17.09 9.21
CA LEU A 235 2.36 18.38 9.63
C LEU A 235 2.93 18.86 10.98
N GLY A 236 3.97 18.22 11.50
CA GLY A 236 4.62 18.61 12.76
C GLY A 236 3.93 18.10 14.03
N LYS A 237 3.00 17.16 13.93
CA LYS A 237 2.30 16.54 15.08
C LYS A 237 2.80 15.12 15.32
N THR A 238 2.58 14.58 16.52
CA THR A 238 2.97 13.19 16.85
C THR A 238 1.92 12.14 16.44
N GLY A 239 0.72 12.59 16.10
CA GLY A 239 -0.44 11.71 15.96
C GLY A 239 -1.03 11.28 17.31
N THR A 240 -2.23 10.73 17.29
CA THR A 240 -2.90 10.24 18.50
C THR A 240 -2.46 8.81 18.82
N ALA A 241 -2.36 8.47 20.12
CA ALA A 241 -2.07 7.10 20.56
C ALA A 241 -3.07 6.09 19.99
N LEU A 242 -4.35 6.50 19.84
CA LEU A 242 -5.38 5.67 19.25
C LEU A 242 -5.05 5.30 17.79
N ASN A 243 -4.61 6.26 16.97
CA ASN A 243 -4.29 5.99 15.56
C ASN A 243 -3.11 5.03 15.44
N TRP A 244 -2.08 5.18 16.29
CA TRP A 244 -0.93 4.28 16.32
C TRP A 244 -1.30 2.87 16.77
N THR A 245 -2.03 2.74 17.89
CA THR A 245 -2.43 1.42 18.43
C THR A 245 -3.39 0.69 17.49
N ALA A 246 -4.35 1.41 16.88
CA ALA A 246 -5.25 0.86 15.88
C ALA A 246 -4.47 0.36 14.64
N SER A 247 -3.56 1.16 14.09
CA SER A 247 -2.77 0.77 12.92
C SER A 247 -1.88 -0.44 13.20
N ILE A 248 -1.24 -0.49 14.36
CA ILE A 248 -0.42 -1.65 14.79
C ILE A 248 -1.32 -2.90 14.95
N GLY A 249 -2.45 -2.77 15.64
CA GLY A 249 -3.39 -3.87 15.86
C GLY A 249 -3.94 -4.43 14.55
N ILE A 250 -4.33 -3.56 13.61
CA ILE A 250 -4.79 -3.95 12.27
C ILE A 250 -3.67 -4.65 11.51
N THR A 251 -2.45 -4.14 11.54
CA THR A 251 -1.30 -4.74 10.86
C THR A 251 -1.02 -6.15 11.38
N ILE A 252 -1.05 -6.35 12.71
CA ILE A 252 -0.85 -7.66 13.34
C ILE A 252 -1.99 -8.63 12.94
N ALA A 253 -3.24 -8.18 13.00
CA ALA A 253 -4.39 -8.98 12.61
C ALA A 253 -4.33 -9.40 11.13
N LEU A 254 -4.01 -8.46 10.23
CA LEU A 254 -3.80 -8.74 8.82
C LEU A 254 -2.66 -9.74 8.61
N GLY A 255 -1.55 -9.59 9.33
CA GLY A 255 -0.42 -10.51 9.26
C GLY A 255 -0.79 -11.95 9.66
N ALA A 256 -1.55 -12.11 10.75
CA ALA A 256 -2.02 -13.42 11.20
C ALA A 256 -2.95 -14.06 10.16
N ILE A 257 -3.95 -13.32 9.67
CA ILE A 257 -4.91 -13.78 8.65
C ILE A 257 -4.16 -14.13 7.35
N ALA A 258 -3.27 -13.24 6.89
CA ALA A 258 -2.51 -13.42 5.66
C ALA A 258 -1.64 -14.68 5.70
N THR A 259 -0.97 -14.93 6.82
CA THR A 259 -0.11 -16.10 6.98
C THR A 259 -0.91 -17.40 6.85
N VAL A 260 -2.06 -17.49 7.52
CA VAL A 260 -2.94 -18.66 7.44
C VAL A 260 -3.51 -18.84 6.03
N PHE A 261 -3.99 -17.75 5.44
CA PHE A 261 -4.59 -17.76 4.10
C PHE A 261 -3.56 -18.13 3.03
N PHE A 262 -2.41 -17.51 3.04
CA PHE A 262 -1.33 -17.77 2.09
C PHE A 262 -0.77 -19.19 2.22
N ALA A 263 -0.60 -19.69 3.45
CA ALA A 263 -0.19 -21.06 3.70
C ALA A 263 -1.13 -22.07 3.05
N ARG A 264 -2.44 -21.77 3.03
CA ARG A 264 -3.46 -22.67 2.48
C ARG A 264 -3.57 -22.60 0.95
N TYR A 265 -3.40 -21.39 0.35
CA TYR A 265 -3.79 -21.15 -1.04
C TYR A 265 -2.62 -20.90 -1.99
N ARG A 266 -1.41 -20.53 -1.53
CA ARG A 266 -0.25 -20.17 -2.37
C ARG A 266 0.06 -21.19 -3.49
N ALA A 267 0.01 -22.47 -3.18
CA ALA A 267 0.32 -23.52 -4.14
C ALA A 267 -0.72 -23.65 -5.27
N ARG A 268 -1.93 -23.12 -5.06
CA ARG A 268 -3.03 -23.16 -6.02
C ARG A 268 -3.08 -21.94 -6.94
N VAL A 269 -2.39 -20.87 -6.56
CA VAL A 269 -2.39 -19.60 -7.30
C VAL A 269 -1.92 -19.79 -8.74
N VAL A 270 -0.88 -20.60 -8.96
CA VAL A 270 -0.33 -20.91 -10.29
C VAL A 270 -1.37 -21.53 -11.25
N TYR A 271 -2.38 -22.24 -10.69
CA TYR A 271 -3.45 -22.86 -11.49
C TYR A 271 -4.63 -21.91 -11.71
N TRP A 272 -4.74 -20.83 -10.95
CA TRP A 272 -5.83 -19.86 -11.04
C TRP A 272 -5.45 -18.62 -11.86
N SER A 273 -4.16 -18.38 -12.06
CA SER A 273 -3.57 -17.24 -12.78
C SER A 273 -3.53 -17.44 -14.29
#